data_11095f39f6fe15ada1b3a068e8a8e7f8
#
_entry.id   11095f39f6fe15ada1b3a068e8a8e7f8
#
_cell.length_a   1.000
_cell.length_b   1.000
_cell.length_c   1.000
_cell.angle_alpha   90.00
_cell.angle_beta   90.00
_cell.angle_gamma   90.00
#
_symmetry.space_group_name_H-M   'P 1'
#
loop_
_entity.id
_entity.type
_entity.pdbx_description
1 polymer ?
#
loop_
_entity_poly.entity_id
_entity_poly.type
_entity_poly.pdbx_seq_one_letter_code
_entity_poly.pdbx_strand_id
1 'polypeptide(L)'
;MARHSRSEQSRRQVLDAALQLFSHQGYRATTVRDIADEAGTSTGNVYHHFPDKEAIFRTLLDEFWTITEGKRYPYTRVLAGGGFPENLEQLGLAARDSVREFRSYIALIYVDVIEFDGTHIRKFYSEMGQRYASLSEIAEIRERLRPGVSPISALLMTSRIFFNYFSLEILFNVPEPFGKNSMEVVKEICDVLRNGMMA
;
A
#
# COMPACT_ATOMS: atom_id res chain seq x y z
N MET A 1 29.60 -18.23 -0.17
CA MET A 1 28.69 -17.36 -0.98
C MET A 1 27.51 -18.15 -1.57
N ALA A 2 27.67 -19.29 -2.28
CA ALA A 2 26.55 -20.01 -2.93
C ALA A 2 25.44 -20.54 -2.00
N ARG A 3 25.78 -20.95 -0.76
CA ARG A 3 24.81 -21.51 0.21
C ARG A 3 23.90 -20.43 0.82
N HIS A 4 24.42 -19.22 1.03
CA HIS A 4 23.63 -18.07 1.52
C HIS A 4 22.63 -17.59 0.47
N SER A 5 23.05 -17.49 -0.78
CA SER A 5 22.20 -17.16 -1.92
C SER A 5 21.03 -18.11 -2.12
N ARG A 6 21.25 -19.45 -1.95
CA ARG A 6 20.20 -20.46 -2.08
C ARG A 6 19.18 -20.41 -0.93
N SER A 7 19.62 -20.10 0.28
CA SER A 7 18.73 -19.94 1.45
C SER A 7 17.85 -18.70 1.29
N GLU A 8 18.40 -17.57 0.83
CA GLU A 8 17.65 -16.35 0.57
C GLU A 8 16.64 -16.53 -0.56
N GLN A 9 17.02 -17.22 -1.63
CA GLN A 9 16.11 -17.56 -2.73
C GLN A 9 14.94 -18.42 -2.26
N SER A 10 15.22 -19.45 -1.45
CA SER A 10 14.17 -20.31 -0.87
C SER A 10 13.23 -19.52 0.05
N ARG A 11 13.78 -18.65 0.90
CA ARG A 11 12.97 -17.75 1.74
C ARG A 11 12.07 -16.85 0.91
N ARG A 12 12.58 -16.31 -0.21
CA ARG A 12 11.79 -15.46 -1.11
C ARG A 12 10.66 -16.25 -1.76
N GLN A 13 10.90 -17.48 -2.24
CA GLN A 13 9.86 -18.34 -2.81
C GLN A 13 8.71 -18.59 -1.82
N VAL A 14 9.02 -18.84 -0.54
CA VAL A 14 8.00 -18.99 0.51
C VAL A 14 7.17 -17.71 0.68
N LEU A 15 7.80 -16.54 0.68
CA LEU A 15 7.10 -15.26 0.81
C LEU A 15 6.23 -14.96 -0.42
N ASP A 16 6.71 -15.23 -1.63
CA ASP A 16 5.96 -15.01 -2.85
C ASP A 16 4.72 -15.92 -2.91
N ALA A 17 4.86 -17.19 -2.57
CA ALA A 17 3.76 -18.15 -2.47
C ALA A 17 2.73 -17.72 -1.41
N ALA A 18 3.20 -17.34 -0.24
CA ALA A 18 2.33 -16.87 0.85
C ALA A 18 1.59 -15.57 0.47
N LEU A 19 2.25 -14.63 -0.20
CA LEU A 19 1.62 -13.39 -0.68
C LEU A 19 0.47 -13.69 -1.63
N GLN A 20 0.65 -14.60 -2.57
CA GLN A 20 -0.41 -15.03 -3.49
C GLN A 20 -1.57 -15.66 -2.74
N LEU A 21 -1.30 -16.65 -1.90
CA LEU A 21 -2.35 -17.37 -1.17
C LEU A 21 -3.10 -16.47 -0.19
N PHE A 22 -2.41 -15.70 0.64
CA PHE A 22 -3.05 -14.81 1.60
C PHE A 22 -3.89 -13.73 0.92
N SER A 23 -3.41 -13.15 -0.18
CA SER A 23 -4.14 -12.11 -0.90
C SER A 23 -5.35 -12.63 -1.66
N HIS A 24 -5.40 -13.94 -1.99
CA HIS A 24 -6.46 -14.53 -2.80
C HIS A 24 -7.55 -15.22 -1.98
N GLN A 25 -7.16 -16.00 -0.97
CA GLN A 25 -8.08 -16.80 -0.17
C GLN A 25 -8.11 -16.45 1.33
N GLY A 26 -7.30 -15.46 1.77
CA GLY A 26 -7.20 -15.03 3.16
C GLY A 26 -6.18 -15.83 3.99
N TYR A 27 -5.89 -15.31 5.17
CA TYR A 27 -4.90 -15.90 6.07
C TYR A 27 -5.42 -17.20 6.71
N ARG A 28 -6.67 -17.21 7.23
CA ARG A 28 -7.22 -18.39 7.94
C ARG A 28 -7.37 -19.58 7.03
N ALA A 29 -7.77 -19.38 5.77
CA ALA A 29 -7.95 -20.43 4.79
C ALA A 29 -6.64 -21.01 4.24
N THR A 30 -5.50 -20.33 4.47
CA THR A 30 -4.18 -20.76 3.99
C THR A 30 -3.44 -21.54 5.08
N THR A 31 -2.94 -22.74 4.75
CA THR A 31 -2.10 -23.54 5.64
C THR A 31 -0.62 -23.43 5.27
N VAL A 32 0.27 -23.76 6.21
CA VAL A 32 1.73 -23.83 5.91
C VAL A 32 2.02 -24.90 4.84
N ARG A 33 1.20 -25.92 4.74
CA ARG A 33 1.31 -26.94 3.70
C ARG A 33 0.99 -26.34 2.31
N ASP A 34 -0.09 -25.56 2.21
CA ASP A 34 -0.43 -24.90 0.94
C ASP A 34 0.70 -23.96 0.48
N ILE A 35 1.30 -23.22 1.43
CA ILE A 35 2.45 -22.35 1.15
C ILE A 35 3.66 -23.16 0.68
N ALA A 36 3.94 -24.30 1.30
CA ALA A 36 5.05 -25.17 0.91
C ALA A 36 4.82 -25.76 -0.49
N ASP A 37 3.61 -26.24 -0.77
CA ASP A 37 3.24 -26.84 -2.05
C ASP A 37 3.33 -25.77 -3.18
N GLU A 38 2.80 -24.56 -2.96
CA GLU A 38 2.88 -23.44 -3.90
C GLU A 38 4.33 -22.95 -4.12
N ALA A 39 5.15 -22.93 -3.07
CA ALA A 39 6.57 -22.55 -3.14
C ALA A 39 7.45 -23.65 -3.74
N GLY A 40 6.92 -24.85 -4.06
CA GLY A 40 7.70 -25.97 -4.54
C GLY A 40 8.72 -26.50 -3.53
N THR A 41 8.38 -26.48 -2.23
CA THR A 41 9.29 -26.87 -1.15
C THR A 41 8.59 -27.75 -0.12
N SER A 42 9.28 -28.12 0.97
CA SER A 42 8.69 -28.86 2.08
C SER A 42 8.24 -27.95 3.22
N THR A 43 7.24 -28.40 4.01
CA THR A 43 6.82 -27.70 5.22
C THR A 43 7.97 -27.53 6.22
N GLY A 44 8.89 -28.51 6.31
CA GLY A 44 10.10 -28.40 7.11
C GLY A 44 11.01 -27.25 6.69
N ASN A 45 11.10 -26.99 5.37
CA ASN A 45 11.86 -25.86 4.85
C ASN A 45 11.15 -24.52 5.13
N VAL A 46 9.82 -24.47 5.09
CA VAL A 46 9.08 -23.28 5.52
C VAL A 46 9.36 -22.95 6.97
N TYR A 47 9.28 -23.94 7.88
CA TYR A 47 9.59 -23.77 9.31
C TYR A 47 11.07 -23.48 9.58
N HIS A 48 11.96 -23.84 8.68
CA HIS A 48 13.37 -23.42 8.78
C HIS A 48 13.54 -21.89 8.61
N HIS A 49 12.70 -21.25 7.81
CA HIS A 49 12.76 -19.82 7.55
C HIS A 49 11.84 -18.98 8.44
N PHE A 50 10.70 -19.54 8.85
CA PHE A 50 9.67 -18.82 9.59
C PHE A 50 9.14 -19.71 10.73
N PRO A 51 9.09 -19.22 11.98
CA PRO A 51 8.65 -20.01 13.12
C PRO A 51 7.18 -20.44 13.02
N ASP A 52 6.36 -19.62 12.36
CA ASP A 52 4.93 -19.84 12.20
C ASP A 52 4.38 -19.09 10.99
N LYS A 53 3.12 -19.32 10.66
CA LYS A 53 2.41 -18.68 9.56
C LYS A 53 2.23 -17.17 9.76
N GLU A 54 2.06 -16.72 11.00
CA GLU A 54 1.91 -15.31 11.34
C GLU A 54 3.21 -14.54 11.10
N ALA A 55 4.37 -15.14 11.37
CA ALA A 55 5.67 -14.54 11.06
C ALA A 55 5.85 -14.30 9.56
N ILE A 56 5.32 -15.18 8.69
CA ILE A 56 5.29 -14.97 7.23
C ILE A 56 4.42 -13.77 6.91
N PHE A 57 3.21 -13.70 7.46
CA PHE A 57 2.26 -12.62 7.22
C PHE A 57 2.83 -11.26 7.65
N ARG A 58 3.39 -11.18 8.86
CA ARG A 58 4.05 -9.96 9.37
C ARG A 58 5.22 -9.53 8.49
N THR A 59 6.05 -10.48 8.05
CA THR A 59 7.18 -10.19 7.16
C THR A 59 6.70 -9.56 5.85
N LEU A 60 5.61 -10.04 5.27
CA LEU A 60 5.03 -9.46 4.05
C LEU A 60 4.51 -8.04 4.27
N LEU A 61 3.87 -7.78 5.40
CA LEU A 61 3.44 -6.42 5.74
C LEU A 61 4.64 -5.50 5.96
N ASP A 62 5.67 -5.92 6.69
CA ASP A 62 6.89 -5.13 6.92
C ASP A 62 7.63 -4.83 5.60
N GLU A 63 7.68 -5.80 4.68
CA GLU A 63 8.18 -5.56 3.31
C GLU A 63 7.37 -4.48 2.60
N PHE A 64 6.04 -4.57 2.66
CA PHE A 64 5.19 -3.59 2.00
C PHE A 64 5.40 -2.18 2.57
N TRP A 65 5.54 -2.06 3.89
CA TRP A 65 5.85 -0.77 4.52
C TRP A 65 7.17 -0.20 4.03
N THR A 66 8.20 -1.03 3.95
CA THR A 66 9.51 -0.63 3.40
C THR A 66 9.40 -0.18 1.93
N ILE A 67 8.61 -0.90 1.12
CA ILE A 67 8.34 -0.52 -0.28
C ILE A 67 7.65 0.84 -0.35
N THR A 68 6.64 1.08 0.49
CA THR A 68 5.89 2.35 0.47
C THR A 68 6.70 3.56 0.87
N GLU A 69 7.81 3.38 1.59
CA GLU A 69 8.76 4.46 1.94
C GLU A 69 9.72 4.79 0.81
N GLY A 70 9.94 3.84 -0.08
CA GLY A 70 10.94 3.94 -1.14
C GLY A 70 10.43 4.61 -2.42
N LYS A 71 11.38 5.11 -3.22
CA LYS A 71 11.10 5.67 -4.57
C LYS A 71 10.55 4.64 -5.57
N ARG A 72 10.58 3.35 -5.24
CA ARG A 72 9.96 2.29 -6.04
C ARG A 72 8.44 2.39 -6.00
N TYR A 73 7.86 2.89 -4.89
CA TYR A 73 6.42 3.04 -4.76
C TYR A 73 5.93 4.25 -5.56
N PRO A 74 5.04 4.09 -6.55
CA PRO A 74 4.70 5.17 -7.47
C PRO A 74 4.19 6.44 -6.77
N TYR A 75 3.30 6.28 -5.79
CA TYR A 75 2.74 7.41 -5.05
C TYR A 75 3.83 8.19 -4.28
N THR A 76 4.68 7.51 -3.54
CA THR A 76 5.77 8.13 -2.78
C THR A 76 6.79 8.81 -3.69
N ARG A 77 7.07 8.23 -4.86
CA ARG A 77 7.96 8.83 -5.85
C ARG A 77 7.44 10.19 -6.36
N VAL A 78 6.13 10.26 -6.67
CA VAL A 78 5.51 11.51 -7.13
C VAL A 78 5.44 12.52 -5.98
N LEU A 79 5.05 12.08 -4.78
CA LEU A 79 4.99 12.94 -3.61
C LEU A 79 6.36 13.53 -3.25
N ALA A 80 7.43 12.73 -3.29
CA ALA A 80 8.80 13.18 -3.03
C ALA A 80 9.37 14.09 -4.12
N GLY A 81 8.74 14.17 -5.29
CA GLY A 81 9.05 15.13 -6.36
C GLY A 81 8.55 16.53 -6.08
N GLY A 82 7.73 16.72 -5.05
CA GLY A 82 7.17 17.99 -4.64
C GLY A 82 6.01 18.50 -5.49
N GLY A 83 5.62 19.75 -5.27
CA GLY A 83 4.59 20.43 -6.04
C GLY A 83 3.16 20.17 -5.57
N PHE A 84 2.96 19.64 -4.35
CA PHE A 84 1.63 19.54 -3.76
C PHE A 84 1.16 20.96 -3.32
N PRO A 85 -0.10 21.36 -3.57
CA PRO A 85 -1.24 20.58 -4.11
C PRO A 85 -1.43 20.65 -5.64
N GLU A 86 -0.58 21.33 -6.38
CA GLU A 86 -0.74 21.50 -7.84
C GLU A 86 -0.62 20.17 -8.60
N ASN A 87 0.17 19.22 -8.08
CA ASN A 87 0.41 17.88 -8.66
C ASN A 87 -0.68 16.84 -8.34
N LEU A 88 -1.88 17.24 -7.90
CA LEU A 88 -2.96 16.34 -7.48
C LEU A 88 -3.30 15.27 -8.54
N GLU A 89 -3.35 15.62 -9.84
CA GLU A 89 -3.64 14.66 -10.91
C GLU A 89 -2.54 13.59 -11.01
N GLN A 90 -1.28 14.00 -10.88
CA GLN A 90 -0.14 13.09 -10.90
C GLN A 90 -0.18 12.14 -9.69
N LEU A 91 -0.57 12.64 -8.51
CA LEU A 91 -0.77 11.83 -7.32
C LEU A 91 -1.93 10.85 -7.48
N GLY A 92 -3.04 11.25 -8.11
CA GLY A 92 -4.15 10.38 -8.43
C GLY A 92 -3.74 9.22 -9.33
N LEU A 93 -3.03 9.52 -10.43
CA LEU A 93 -2.52 8.50 -11.34
C LEU A 93 -1.49 7.58 -10.65
N ALA A 94 -0.62 8.15 -9.84
CA ALA A 94 0.37 7.38 -9.08
C ALA A 94 -0.29 6.48 -8.01
N ALA A 95 -1.40 6.91 -7.41
CA ALA A 95 -2.20 6.05 -6.53
C ALA A 95 -2.79 4.86 -7.28
N ARG A 96 -3.36 5.08 -8.48
CA ARG A 96 -3.83 4.01 -9.36
C ARG A 96 -2.73 3.00 -9.67
N ASP A 97 -1.58 3.50 -10.10
CA ASP A 97 -0.45 2.65 -10.47
C ASP A 97 0.09 1.88 -9.25
N SER A 98 0.09 2.51 -8.05
CA SER A 98 0.43 1.86 -6.80
C SER A 98 -0.55 0.73 -6.45
N VAL A 99 -1.86 0.95 -6.58
CA VAL A 99 -2.85 -0.09 -6.30
C VAL A 99 -2.73 -1.24 -7.30
N ARG A 100 -2.46 -0.94 -8.57
CA ARG A 100 -2.30 -1.95 -9.62
C ARG A 100 -1.04 -2.80 -9.42
N GLU A 101 0.11 -2.17 -9.19
CA GLU A 101 1.40 -2.84 -9.04
C GLU A 101 1.50 -3.63 -7.74
N PHE A 102 0.96 -3.10 -6.64
CA PHE A 102 1.06 -3.70 -5.31
C PHE A 102 -0.27 -4.29 -4.82
N ARG A 103 -1.13 -4.70 -5.74
CA ARG A 103 -2.46 -5.23 -5.48
C ARG A 103 -2.49 -6.29 -4.37
N SER A 104 -1.59 -7.28 -4.45
CA SER A 104 -1.56 -8.39 -3.48
C SER A 104 -1.18 -7.91 -2.09
N TYR A 105 -0.23 -6.98 -1.97
CA TYR A 105 0.14 -6.40 -0.67
C TYR A 105 -0.98 -5.55 -0.08
N ILE A 106 -1.68 -4.76 -0.91
CA ILE A 106 -2.82 -3.95 -0.45
C ILE A 106 -3.97 -4.86 0.01
N ALA A 107 -4.18 -6.01 -0.65
CA ALA A 107 -5.15 -7.01 -0.19
C ALA A 107 -4.84 -7.53 1.22
N LEU A 108 -3.55 -7.69 1.60
CA LEU A 108 -3.18 -8.09 2.95
C LEU A 108 -3.63 -7.09 4.02
N ILE A 109 -3.76 -5.79 3.69
CA ILE A 109 -4.30 -4.79 4.62
C ILE A 109 -5.75 -5.15 4.99
N TYR A 110 -6.56 -5.52 4.00
CA TYR A 110 -7.95 -5.93 4.23
C TYR A 110 -8.03 -7.26 5.00
N VAL A 111 -7.13 -8.20 4.68
CA VAL A 111 -7.00 -9.46 5.44
C VAL A 111 -6.66 -9.17 6.90
N ASP A 112 -5.72 -8.26 7.17
CA ASP A 112 -5.34 -7.87 8.53
C ASP A 112 -6.52 -7.23 9.29
N VAL A 113 -7.27 -6.35 8.64
CA VAL A 113 -8.46 -5.73 9.25
C VAL A 113 -9.51 -6.79 9.63
N ILE A 114 -9.78 -7.74 8.74
CA ILE A 114 -10.86 -8.71 8.91
C ILE A 114 -10.46 -9.85 9.85
N GLU A 115 -9.23 -10.35 9.74
CA GLU A 115 -8.82 -11.58 10.42
C GLU A 115 -7.97 -11.34 11.69
N PHE A 116 -7.38 -10.14 11.85
CA PHE A 116 -6.53 -9.73 12.97
C PHE A 116 -6.98 -8.42 13.64
N ASP A 117 -8.18 -7.94 13.34
CA ASP A 117 -8.70 -6.66 13.86
C ASP A 117 -7.75 -5.47 13.62
N GLY A 118 -6.99 -5.50 12.52
CA GLY A 118 -6.03 -4.46 12.15
C GLY A 118 -4.79 -4.40 13.04
N THR A 119 -4.46 -5.47 13.75
CA THR A 119 -3.37 -5.49 14.76
C THR A 119 -2.02 -5.09 14.17
N HIS A 120 -1.67 -5.58 12.97
CA HIS A 120 -0.36 -5.34 12.38
C HIS A 120 -0.30 -3.99 11.65
N ILE A 121 -1.40 -3.53 11.04
CA ILE A 121 -1.40 -2.28 10.26
C ILE A 121 -1.60 -1.01 11.11
N ARG A 122 -2.05 -1.12 12.37
CA ARG A 122 -2.27 0.06 13.24
C ARG A 122 -1.04 0.95 13.34
N LYS A 123 0.12 0.36 13.52
CA LYS A 123 1.40 1.08 13.62
C LYS A 123 1.64 1.92 12.36
N PHE A 124 1.49 1.32 11.18
CA PHE A 124 1.65 2.02 9.91
C PHE A 124 0.76 3.25 9.80
N TYR A 125 -0.54 3.11 10.07
CA TYR A 125 -1.48 4.23 10.00
C TYR A 125 -1.23 5.29 11.07
N SER A 126 -0.77 4.91 12.26
CA SER A 126 -0.40 5.88 13.31
C SER A 126 0.85 6.69 12.95
N GLU A 127 1.78 6.12 12.21
CA GLU A 127 3.04 6.76 11.80
C GLU A 127 2.91 7.56 10.48
N MET A 128 1.86 7.35 9.71
CA MET A 128 1.68 8.03 8.41
C MET A 128 1.66 9.56 8.53
N GLY A 129 1.02 10.09 9.59
CA GLY A 129 1.02 11.53 9.85
C GLY A 129 2.42 12.07 10.12
N GLN A 130 3.27 11.33 10.82
CA GLN A 130 4.66 11.72 11.10
C GLN A 130 5.49 11.69 9.82
N ARG A 131 5.27 10.72 8.94
CA ARG A 131 5.93 10.66 7.63
C ARG A 131 5.62 11.87 6.79
N TYR A 132 4.35 12.30 6.72
CA TYR A 132 3.99 13.52 5.99
C TYR A 132 4.55 14.78 6.67
N ALA A 133 4.60 14.82 7.99
CA ALA A 133 5.21 15.94 8.71
C ALA A 133 6.72 16.09 8.46
N SER A 134 7.40 15.00 8.09
CA SER A 134 8.84 15.01 7.79
C SER A 134 9.19 15.42 6.34
N LEU A 135 8.19 15.70 5.50
CA LEU A 135 8.44 16.20 4.14
C LEU A 135 9.14 17.56 4.20
N SER A 136 10.21 17.73 3.43
CA SER A 136 10.99 18.98 3.39
C SER A 136 10.18 20.20 2.98
N GLU A 137 9.12 20.00 2.18
CA GLU A 137 8.27 21.07 1.62
C GLU A 137 7.03 21.38 2.49
N ILE A 138 6.94 20.83 3.70
CA ILE A 138 5.71 20.96 4.51
C ILE A 138 5.35 22.42 4.81
N ALA A 139 6.34 23.31 4.96
CA ALA A 139 6.15 24.73 5.16
C ALA A 139 5.59 25.43 3.90
N GLU A 140 6.15 25.11 2.73
CA GLU A 140 5.71 25.64 1.44
C GLU A 140 4.30 25.16 1.10
N ILE A 141 3.98 23.90 1.40
CA ILE A 141 2.62 23.36 1.25
C ILE A 141 1.62 24.19 2.09
N ARG A 142 1.99 24.57 3.30
CA ARG A 142 1.13 25.38 4.18
C ARG A 142 0.75 26.73 3.56
N GLU A 143 1.67 27.38 2.87
CA GLU A 143 1.45 28.69 2.24
C GLU A 143 0.48 28.62 1.04
N ARG A 144 0.39 27.45 0.40
CA ARG A 144 -0.49 27.20 -0.75
C ARG A 144 -1.90 26.76 -0.36
N LEU A 145 -2.10 26.37 0.90
CA LEU A 145 -3.40 25.93 1.41
C LEU A 145 -4.17 27.08 2.02
N ARG A 146 -5.49 27.03 1.91
CA ARG A 146 -6.35 28.02 2.55
C ARG A 146 -6.18 28.00 4.09
N PRO A 147 -6.40 29.13 4.78
CA PRO A 147 -6.34 29.19 6.24
C PRO A 147 -7.22 28.13 6.90
N GLY A 148 -6.66 27.46 7.92
CA GLY A 148 -7.34 26.41 8.68
C GLY A 148 -7.16 24.99 8.12
N VAL A 149 -6.61 24.82 6.93
CA VAL A 149 -6.28 23.46 6.40
C VAL A 149 -4.86 23.09 6.79
N SER A 150 -4.72 22.00 7.53
CA SER A 150 -3.41 21.44 7.86
C SER A 150 -2.78 20.73 6.64
N PRO A 151 -1.49 20.94 6.31
CA PRO A 151 -0.79 20.22 5.26
C PRO A 151 -0.89 18.70 5.43
N ILE A 152 -0.73 18.20 6.66
CA ILE A 152 -0.84 16.77 6.96
C ILE A 152 -2.24 16.24 6.66
N SER A 153 -3.27 16.98 7.07
CA SER A 153 -4.67 16.61 6.77
C SER A 153 -4.94 16.60 5.28
N ALA A 154 -4.48 17.61 4.55
CA ALA A 154 -4.64 17.69 3.09
C ALA A 154 -3.98 16.49 2.38
N LEU A 155 -2.75 16.13 2.76
CA LEU A 155 -2.03 14.98 2.23
C LEU A 155 -2.71 13.65 2.57
N LEU A 156 -3.16 13.48 3.83
CA LEU A 156 -3.88 12.28 4.27
C LEU A 156 -5.22 12.13 3.55
N MET A 157 -5.99 13.20 3.41
CA MET A 157 -7.27 13.17 2.71
C MET A 157 -7.07 12.84 1.23
N THR A 158 -6.11 13.48 0.58
CA THR A 158 -5.78 13.22 -0.83
C THR A 158 -5.41 11.74 -1.05
N SER A 159 -4.49 11.21 -0.25
CA SER A 159 -4.08 9.81 -0.38
C SER A 159 -5.27 8.88 -0.14
N ARG A 160 -6.06 9.10 0.91
CA ARG A 160 -7.21 8.26 1.26
C ARG A 160 -8.27 8.21 0.17
N ILE A 161 -8.61 9.35 -0.41
CA ILE A 161 -9.61 9.43 -1.47
C ILE A 161 -9.16 8.62 -2.69
N PHE A 162 -7.93 8.86 -3.18
CA PHE A 162 -7.44 8.15 -4.35
C PHE A 162 -7.23 6.65 -4.11
N PHE A 163 -6.60 6.28 -3.00
CA PHE A 163 -6.39 4.85 -2.69
C PHE A 163 -7.71 4.10 -2.47
N ASN A 164 -8.69 4.72 -1.82
CA ASN A 164 -10.00 4.11 -1.64
C ASN A 164 -10.71 3.90 -2.99
N TYR A 165 -10.75 4.93 -3.84
CA TYR A 165 -11.36 4.85 -5.16
C TYR A 165 -10.72 3.72 -6.00
N PHE A 166 -9.40 3.69 -6.11
CA PHE A 166 -8.71 2.68 -6.91
C PHE A 166 -8.73 1.29 -6.29
N SER A 167 -8.88 1.17 -4.97
CA SER A 167 -9.15 -0.12 -4.32
C SER A 167 -10.51 -0.68 -4.73
N LEU A 168 -11.55 0.15 -4.83
CA LEU A 168 -12.86 -0.27 -5.35
C LEU A 168 -12.75 -0.74 -6.80
N GLU A 169 -12.09 0.03 -7.65
CA GLU A 169 -11.98 -0.26 -9.07
C GLU A 169 -11.13 -1.51 -9.34
N ILE A 170 -9.94 -1.60 -8.73
CA ILE A 170 -8.92 -2.58 -9.08
C ILE A 170 -8.96 -3.82 -8.17
N LEU A 171 -9.10 -3.61 -6.85
CA LEU A 171 -9.03 -4.69 -5.87
C LEU A 171 -10.37 -5.40 -5.73
N PHE A 172 -11.46 -4.62 -5.63
CA PHE A 172 -12.82 -5.18 -5.50
C PHE A 172 -13.48 -5.44 -6.85
N ASN A 173 -12.78 -5.12 -7.95
CA ASN A 173 -13.24 -5.35 -9.31
C ASN A 173 -14.60 -4.72 -9.61
N VAL A 174 -14.81 -3.50 -9.12
CA VAL A 174 -15.99 -2.68 -9.41
C VAL A 174 -15.62 -1.74 -10.57
N PRO A 175 -15.98 -2.06 -11.83
CA PRO A 175 -15.61 -1.22 -12.97
C PRO A 175 -16.33 0.13 -12.88
N GLU A 176 -15.59 1.20 -13.12
CA GLU A 176 -16.12 2.57 -13.15
C GLU A 176 -17.05 2.89 -11.96
N PRO A 177 -16.56 2.84 -10.70
CA PRO A 177 -17.40 2.95 -9.50
C PRO A 177 -18.30 4.20 -9.47
N PHE A 178 -17.90 5.27 -10.21
CA PHE A 178 -18.66 6.51 -10.34
C PHE A 178 -19.30 6.68 -11.73
N GLY A 179 -19.39 5.61 -12.53
CA GLY A 179 -19.93 5.66 -13.88
C GLY A 179 -19.09 6.46 -14.89
N LYS A 180 -17.82 6.66 -14.58
CA LYS A 180 -16.84 7.41 -15.38
C LYS A 180 -15.52 6.66 -15.41
N ASN A 181 -14.73 6.86 -16.47
CA ASN A 181 -13.40 6.26 -16.53
C ASN A 181 -12.44 6.90 -15.49
N SER A 182 -11.37 6.18 -15.15
CA SER A 182 -10.43 6.58 -14.10
C SER A 182 -9.85 7.99 -14.28
N MET A 183 -9.62 8.44 -15.53
CA MET A 183 -9.04 9.75 -15.80
C MET A 183 -10.03 10.89 -15.53
N GLU A 184 -11.29 10.68 -15.89
CA GLU A 184 -12.37 11.65 -15.61
C GLU A 184 -12.59 11.77 -14.11
N VAL A 185 -12.60 10.64 -13.39
CA VAL A 185 -12.77 10.64 -11.93
C VAL A 185 -11.58 11.31 -11.23
N VAL A 186 -10.34 11.06 -11.68
CA VAL A 186 -9.17 11.75 -11.11
C VAL A 186 -9.32 13.26 -11.25
N LYS A 187 -9.72 13.77 -12.43
CA LYS A 187 -9.95 15.20 -12.63
C LYS A 187 -11.03 15.75 -11.72
N GLU A 188 -12.16 15.07 -11.61
CA GLU A 188 -13.28 15.48 -10.75
C GLU A 188 -12.87 15.50 -9.26
N ILE A 189 -12.18 14.47 -8.78
CA ILE A 189 -11.64 14.46 -7.43
C ILE A 189 -10.66 15.62 -7.22
N CYS A 190 -9.78 15.89 -8.19
CA CYS A 190 -8.86 17.02 -8.13
C CYS A 190 -9.58 18.36 -8.03
N ASP A 191 -10.64 18.56 -8.81
CA ASP A 191 -11.44 19.79 -8.77
C ASP A 191 -12.10 19.96 -7.40
N VAL A 192 -12.69 18.92 -6.85
CA VAL A 192 -13.27 18.95 -5.50
C VAL A 192 -12.21 19.26 -4.43
N LEU A 193 -11.05 18.63 -4.52
CA LEU A 193 -9.96 18.85 -3.56
C LEU A 193 -9.37 20.25 -3.68
N ARG A 194 -9.16 20.77 -4.89
CA ARG A 194 -8.66 22.14 -5.12
C ARG A 194 -9.62 23.17 -4.55
N ASN A 195 -10.90 23.08 -4.89
CA ASN A 195 -11.92 24.02 -4.39
C ASN A 195 -12.12 23.94 -2.87
N GLY A 196 -11.78 22.80 -2.24
CA GLY A 196 -11.87 22.62 -0.81
C GLY A 196 -10.59 22.97 -0.04
N MET A 197 -9.40 22.95 -0.66
CA MET A 197 -8.11 23.05 0.03
C MET A 197 -7.28 24.28 -0.35
N MET A 198 -7.35 24.75 -1.59
CA MET A 198 -6.52 25.85 -2.05
C MET A 198 -7.11 27.22 -1.72
N ALA A 199 -6.22 28.20 -1.53
CA ALA A 199 -6.57 29.59 -1.31
C ALA A 199 -7.06 30.28 -2.59
#